data_9c49907ee2a507745aa4d7b0d07e1819
#
_entry.id   9c49907ee2a507745aa4d7b0d07e1819
#
_cell.length_a   1.000
_cell.length_b   1.000
_cell.length_c   1.000
_cell.angle_alpha   90.00
_cell.angle_beta   90.00
_cell.angle_gamma   90.00
#
_symmetry.space_group_name_H-M   'P 1'
#
loop_
_entity.id
_entity.type
_entity.pdbx_description
1 polymer ?
#
loop_
_entity_poly.entity_id
_entity_poly.type
_entity_poly.pdbx_seq_one_letter_code
_entity_poly.pdbx_strand_id
1 'polypeptide(L)'
;IISDVEWIPFDSVLRDLRLLKTPQEVKLIESAAYQSELGIITALMHLEGTVAVPGYTINEFTERVRVHVFEFGGTGVEHMATQVGAAAQMFYTPQRGWIKEGDLARIDITNHLKGYWSNAGRMAVIGNPTHEQSAAFENNLRIKSVALATLKSGTKCNEAFAEVKKKAYELGI
;
A
#
# COMPACT_ATOMS: atom_id res chain seq x y z
N ILE A 1 17.95 -38.12 9.67
CA ILE A 1 18.57 -37.77 8.35
C ILE A 1 18.15 -38.87 7.39
N ILE A 2 17.44 -38.54 6.35
CA ILE A 2 17.02 -39.47 5.30
C ILE A 2 18.19 -39.58 4.33
N SER A 3 18.85 -40.75 4.29
CA SER A 3 20.13 -40.96 3.62
C SER A 3 20.06 -41.22 2.12
N ASP A 4 18.89 -41.54 1.55
CA ASP A 4 18.72 -41.95 0.17
C ASP A 4 17.72 -41.09 -0.59
N VAL A 5 17.80 -39.75 -0.40
CA VAL A 5 16.94 -38.77 -1.07
C VAL A 5 17.79 -37.89 -1.97
N GLU A 6 17.42 -37.86 -3.22
CA GLU A 6 17.96 -36.87 -4.17
C GLU A 6 17.18 -35.57 -4.02
N TRP A 7 17.92 -34.48 -3.71
CA TRP A 7 17.35 -33.15 -3.59
C TRP A 7 17.39 -32.44 -4.94
N ILE A 8 16.21 -32.18 -5.51
CA ILE A 8 16.06 -31.47 -6.77
C ILE A 8 15.57 -30.05 -6.50
N PRO A 9 16.26 -29.00 -6.97
CA PRO A 9 15.75 -27.63 -6.90
C PRO A 9 14.45 -27.48 -7.65
N PHE A 10 13.39 -27.00 -7.00
CA PHE A 10 12.05 -26.90 -7.56
C PHE A 10 11.52 -25.44 -7.64
N ASP A 11 12.33 -24.47 -7.25
CA ASP A 11 11.95 -23.05 -7.12
C ASP A 11 11.45 -22.45 -8.45
N SER A 12 12.09 -22.78 -9.56
CA SER A 12 11.71 -22.29 -10.89
C SER A 12 10.31 -22.78 -11.28
N VAL A 13 10.00 -24.04 -11.03
CA VAL A 13 8.70 -24.62 -11.33
C VAL A 13 7.59 -24.00 -10.47
N LEU A 14 7.85 -23.84 -9.17
CA LEU A 14 6.91 -23.18 -8.25
C LEU A 14 6.67 -21.72 -8.64
N ARG A 15 7.72 -20.99 -9.02
CA ARG A 15 7.58 -19.62 -9.50
C ARG A 15 6.72 -19.55 -10.75
N ASP A 16 6.96 -20.40 -11.73
CA ASP A 16 6.25 -20.39 -13.01
C ASP A 16 4.77 -20.78 -12.83
N LEU A 17 4.47 -21.75 -11.96
CA LEU A 17 3.11 -22.12 -11.58
C LEU A 17 2.34 -20.96 -10.91
N ARG A 18 3.03 -20.15 -10.11
CA ARG A 18 2.43 -19.01 -9.39
C ARG A 18 2.36 -17.73 -10.22
N LEU A 19 3.02 -17.67 -11.37
CA LEU A 19 3.09 -16.46 -12.20
C LEU A 19 1.73 -16.13 -12.81
N LEU A 20 1.05 -17.13 -13.38
CA LEU A 20 -0.28 -16.99 -13.96
C LEU A 20 -1.34 -17.44 -12.94
N LYS A 21 -2.25 -16.52 -12.61
CA LYS A 21 -3.32 -16.79 -11.65
C LYS A 21 -4.56 -17.29 -12.36
N THR A 22 -5.22 -18.26 -11.76
CA THR A 22 -6.55 -18.70 -12.17
C THR A 22 -7.60 -17.62 -11.84
N PRO A 23 -8.79 -17.65 -12.46
CA PRO A 23 -9.87 -16.72 -12.10
C PRO A 23 -10.28 -16.78 -10.63
N GLN A 24 -10.16 -17.92 -9.98
CA GLN A 24 -10.45 -18.09 -8.56
C GLN A 24 -9.39 -17.42 -7.69
N GLU A 25 -8.12 -17.55 -8.05
CA GLU A 25 -7.01 -16.87 -7.36
C GLU A 25 -7.11 -15.35 -7.50
N VAL A 26 -7.47 -14.86 -8.70
CA VAL A 26 -7.71 -13.42 -8.92
C VAL A 26 -8.80 -12.89 -7.98
N LYS A 27 -9.92 -13.61 -7.82
CA LYS A 27 -10.99 -13.22 -6.88
C LYS A 27 -10.53 -13.16 -5.43
N LEU A 28 -9.62 -14.03 -4.99
CA LEU A 28 -9.06 -13.97 -3.65
C LEU A 28 -8.16 -12.74 -3.47
N ILE A 29 -7.35 -12.42 -4.48
CA ILE A 29 -6.50 -11.22 -4.49
C ILE A 29 -7.36 -9.94 -4.47
N GLU A 30 -8.40 -9.89 -5.30
CA GLU A 30 -9.37 -8.78 -5.33
C GLU A 30 -10.06 -8.60 -3.97
N SER A 31 -10.50 -9.70 -3.35
CA SER A 31 -11.12 -9.65 -2.02
C SER A 31 -10.14 -9.16 -0.96
N ALA A 32 -8.88 -9.63 -0.97
CA ALA A 32 -7.85 -9.15 -0.07
C ALA A 32 -7.55 -7.65 -0.28
N ALA A 33 -7.51 -7.19 -1.52
CA ALA A 33 -7.33 -5.77 -1.85
C ALA A 33 -8.48 -4.91 -1.36
N TYR A 34 -9.72 -5.36 -1.57
CA TYR A 34 -10.93 -4.67 -1.10
C TYR A 34 -10.97 -4.55 0.43
N GLN A 35 -10.62 -5.60 1.16
CA GLN A 35 -10.51 -5.59 2.62
C GLN A 35 -9.46 -4.57 3.11
N SER A 36 -8.31 -4.52 2.44
CA SER A 36 -7.26 -3.54 2.72
C SER A 36 -7.76 -2.12 2.51
N GLU A 37 -8.45 -1.87 1.41
CA GLU A 37 -8.99 -0.56 1.08
C GLU A 37 -10.05 -0.11 2.08
N LEU A 38 -11.01 -0.95 2.41
CA LEU A 38 -12.02 -0.66 3.41
C LEU A 38 -11.40 -0.38 4.78
N GLY A 39 -10.40 -1.18 5.19
CA GLY A 39 -9.70 -0.98 6.45
C GLY A 39 -9.02 0.39 6.53
N ILE A 40 -8.34 0.79 5.47
CA ILE A 40 -7.68 2.11 5.40
C ILE A 40 -8.72 3.24 5.42
N ILE A 41 -9.75 3.16 4.56
CA ILE A 41 -10.76 4.22 4.45
C ILE A 41 -11.50 4.41 5.78
N THR A 42 -11.91 3.32 6.42
CA THR A 42 -12.61 3.38 7.72
C THR A 42 -11.72 3.98 8.80
N ALA A 43 -10.43 3.64 8.82
CA ALA A 43 -9.48 4.23 9.76
C ALA A 43 -9.26 5.73 9.50
N LEU A 44 -9.21 6.16 8.23
CA LEU A 44 -9.11 7.58 7.87
C LEU A 44 -10.36 8.36 8.26
N MET A 45 -11.55 7.82 8.05
CA MET A 45 -12.82 8.43 8.50
C MET A 45 -12.86 8.56 10.02
N HIS A 46 -12.35 7.56 10.74
CA HIS A 46 -12.23 7.63 12.20
C HIS A 46 -11.23 8.71 12.62
N LEU A 47 -10.12 8.83 11.92
CA LEU A 47 -9.12 9.86 12.18
C LEU A 47 -9.71 11.26 11.99
N GLU A 48 -10.49 11.50 10.94
CA GLU A 48 -11.16 12.78 10.69
C GLU A 48 -12.04 13.20 11.88
N GLY A 49 -12.74 12.25 12.50
CA GLY A 49 -13.55 12.51 13.70
C GLY A 49 -12.75 12.69 15.00
N THR A 50 -11.51 12.20 15.07
CA THR A 50 -10.74 12.13 16.33
C THR A 50 -9.55 13.08 16.40
N VAL A 51 -9.12 13.68 15.30
CA VAL A 51 -8.00 14.66 15.29
C VAL A 51 -8.28 15.89 16.17
N ALA A 52 -9.55 16.20 16.41
CA ALA A 52 -9.95 17.22 17.38
C ALA A 52 -9.70 16.81 18.85
N VAL A 53 -9.38 15.53 19.10
CA VAL A 53 -9.06 15.04 20.45
C VAL A 53 -7.55 15.16 20.67
N PRO A 54 -7.09 16.05 21.56
CA PRO A 54 -5.66 16.14 21.88
C PRO A 54 -5.13 14.78 22.34
N GLY A 55 -4.04 14.34 21.73
CA GLY A 55 -3.36 13.15 22.20
C GLY A 55 -3.61 11.87 21.41
N TYR A 56 -4.17 11.94 20.20
CA TYR A 56 -4.25 10.77 19.33
C TYR A 56 -2.89 10.42 18.75
N THR A 57 -2.47 9.19 18.97
CA THR A 57 -1.13 8.73 18.61
C THR A 57 -1.08 8.03 17.25
N ILE A 58 0.10 8.05 16.64
CA ILE A 58 0.37 7.30 15.41
C ILE A 58 0.15 5.79 15.61
N ASN A 59 0.48 5.30 16.80
CA ASN A 59 0.28 3.89 17.14
C ASN A 59 -1.21 3.52 17.21
N GLU A 60 -2.04 4.35 17.84
CA GLU A 60 -3.49 4.14 17.88
C GLU A 60 -4.08 4.14 16.48
N PHE A 61 -3.66 5.05 15.62
CA PHE A 61 -4.08 5.07 14.23
C PHE A 61 -3.66 3.79 13.49
N THR A 62 -2.42 3.37 13.66
CA THR A 62 -1.90 2.12 13.05
C THR A 62 -2.71 0.91 13.46
N GLU A 63 -3.01 0.77 14.75
CA GLU A 63 -3.80 -0.34 15.24
C GLU A 63 -5.27 -0.28 14.74
N ARG A 64 -5.82 0.91 14.55
CA ARG A 64 -7.15 1.06 13.94
C ARG A 64 -7.20 0.55 12.51
N VAL A 65 -6.21 0.86 11.68
CA VAL A 65 -6.12 0.32 10.32
C VAL A 65 -6.13 -1.22 10.37
N ARG A 66 -5.32 -1.81 11.25
CA ARG A 66 -5.22 -3.26 11.43
C ARG A 66 -6.56 -3.89 11.84
N VAL A 67 -7.19 -3.33 12.87
CA VAL A 67 -8.48 -3.81 13.39
C VAL A 67 -9.54 -3.79 12.29
N HIS A 68 -9.65 -2.71 11.55
CA HIS A 68 -10.65 -2.61 10.48
C HIS A 68 -10.39 -3.60 9.33
N VAL A 69 -9.13 -3.87 8.98
CA VAL A 69 -8.83 -4.92 7.98
C VAL A 69 -9.36 -6.28 8.44
N PHE A 70 -9.17 -6.63 9.71
CA PHE A 70 -9.73 -7.88 10.28
C PHE A 70 -11.25 -7.86 10.36
N GLU A 71 -11.87 -6.75 10.71
CA GLU A 71 -13.34 -6.59 10.72
C GLU A 71 -13.96 -6.84 9.34
N PHE A 72 -13.26 -6.47 8.28
CA PHE A 72 -13.67 -6.76 6.90
C PHE A 72 -13.25 -8.14 6.38
N GLY A 73 -12.73 -9.00 7.26
CA GLY A 73 -12.45 -10.41 6.95
C GLY A 73 -11.04 -10.69 6.44
N GLY A 74 -10.13 -9.75 6.52
CA GLY A 74 -8.70 -10.02 6.31
C GLY A 74 -8.18 -11.06 7.30
N THR A 75 -7.28 -11.93 6.88
CA THR A 75 -6.77 -13.02 7.72
C THR A 75 -5.37 -12.78 8.26
N GLY A 76 -4.70 -11.74 7.78
CA GLY A 76 -3.39 -11.33 8.27
C GLY A 76 -2.94 -10.01 7.67
N VAL A 77 -2.34 -9.17 8.50
CA VAL A 77 -1.67 -7.92 8.09
C VAL A 77 -0.19 -8.11 8.42
N GLU A 78 0.58 -8.47 7.40
CA GLU A 78 1.99 -8.83 7.59
C GLU A 78 2.91 -7.62 7.49
N HIS A 79 2.59 -6.71 6.60
CA HIS A 79 3.33 -5.48 6.42
C HIS A 79 2.39 -4.30 6.62
N MET A 80 2.78 -3.41 7.52
CA MET A 80 2.07 -2.16 7.74
C MET A 80 3.08 -1.04 7.97
N ALA A 81 3.14 -0.12 7.03
CA ALA A 81 3.87 1.13 7.17
C ALA A 81 2.86 2.27 7.30
N THR A 82 2.55 2.64 8.54
CA THR A 82 1.79 3.85 8.84
C THR A 82 2.76 4.90 9.33
N GLN A 83 2.95 5.94 8.56
CA GLN A 83 3.93 6.98 8.80
C GLN A 83 3.25 8.34 8.73
N VAL A 84 3.53 9.22 9.68
CA VAL A 84 2.86 10.52 9.81
C VAL A 84 3.90 11.63 9.99
N GLY A 85 3.62 12.81 9.44
CA GLY A 85 4.50 13.98 9.53
C GLY A 85 5.81 13.81 8.77
N ALA A 86 6.92 14.28 9.33
CA ALA A 86 8.23 14.24 8.67
C ALA A 86 8.71 12.83 8.29
N ALA A 87 8.28 11.80 9.01
CA ALA A 87 8.64 10.42 8.72
C ALA A 87 7.78 9.80 7.61
N ALA A 88 6.74 10.46 7.12
CA ALA A 88 5.98 10.01 5.95
C ALA A 88 6.85 9.91 4.68
N GLN A 89 8.02 10.53 4.68
CA GLN A 89 9.01 10.45 3.62
C GLN A 89 9.94 9.22 3.71
N MET A 90 10.01 8.56 4.87
CA MET A 90 10.94 7.45 5.13
C MET A 90 10.23 6.10 5.02
N PHE A 91 10.90 5.13 4.41
CA PHE A 91 10.43 3.76 4.36
C PHE A 91 10.73 3.04 5.69
N TYR A 92 9.76 2.31 6.22
CA TYR A 92 9.91 1.33 7.31
C TYR A 92 10.41 1.81 8.66
N THR A 93 10.28 3.08 8.98
CA THR A 93 10.65 3.54 10.33
C THR A 93 9.44 3.41 11.25
N PRO A 94 9.50 2.58 12.32
CA PRO A 94 8.47 2.57 13.34
C PRO A 94 8.33 3.94 13.95
N GLN A 95 7.12 4.48 13.96
CA GLN A 95 6.86 5.80 14.47
C GLN A 95 6.17 5.76 15.82
N ARG A 96 6.65 6.61 16.71
CA ARG A 96 5.98 6.99 17.96
C ARG A 96 5.75 8.48 17.92
N GLY A 97 4.62 8.94 18.41
CA GLY A 97 4.32 10.35 18.50
C GLY A 97 2.84 10.65 18.35
N TRP A 98 2.56 11.93 18.32
CA TRP A 98 1.22 12.49 18.23
C TRP A 98 0.93 12.90 16.80
N ILE A 99 -0.28 12.67 16.33
CA ILE A 99 -0.77 13.18 15.07
C ILE A 99 -1.16 14.65 15.26
N LYS A 100 -0.75 15.50 14.33
CA LYS A 100 -0.98 16.95 14.38
C LYS A 100 -1.66 17.43 13.09
N GLU A 101 -2.37 18.52 13.19
CA GLU A 101 -2.89 19.23 12.03
C GLU A 101 -1.75 19.63 11.08
N GLY A 102 -1.96 19.46 9.78
CA GLY A 102 -0.99 19.66 8.72
C GLY A 102 -0.08 18.47 8.42
N ASP A 103 -0.07 17.45 9.28
CA ASP A 103 0.73 16.25 9.02
C ASP A 103 0.23 15.48 7.78
N LEU A 104 1.19 14.96 7.00
CA LEU A 104 0.91 13.93 5.99
C LEU A 104 0.86 12.57 6.67
N ALA A 105 -0.20 11.81 6.41
CA ALA A 105 -0.30 10.40 6.79
C ALA A 105 -0.14 9.54 5.55
N ARG A 106 0.85 8.65 5.56
CA ARG A 106 1.07 7.62 4.55
C ARG A 106 0.74 6.26 5.15
N ILE A 107 -0.10 5.54 4.47
CA ILE A 107 -0.51 4.19 4.86
C ILE A 107 -0.16 3.26 3.72
N ASP A 108 0.57 2.21 4.02
CA ASP A 108 0.95 1.14 3.10
C ASP A 108 0.78 -0.18 3.85
N ILE A 109 -0.16 -1.01 3.41
CA ILE A 109 -0.48 -2.26 4.08
C ILE A 109 -0.50 -3.42 3.11
N THR A 110 -0.04 -4.56 3.61
CA THR A 110 -0.15 -5.84 2.94
C THR A 110 -1.05 -6.75 3.77
N ASN A 111 -2.17 -7.13 3.20
CA ASN A 111 -3.13 -8.08 3.77
C ASN A 111 -3.14 -9.35 2.95
N HIS A 112 -3.47 -10.46 3.57
CA HIS A 112 -3.72 -11.70 2.87
C HIS A 112 -5.07 -12.33 3.22
N LEU A 113 -5.64 -13.03 2.26
CA LEU A 113 -6.83 -13.84 2.40
C LEU A 113 -6.54 -15.25 1.85
N LYS A 114 -6.61 -16.28 2.71
CA LYS A 114 -6.33 -17.67 2.33
C LYS A 114 -4.99 -17.86 1.61
N GLY A 115 -3.95 -17.11 2.02
CA GLY A 115 -2.62 -17.16 1.46
C GLY A 115 -2.39 -16.30 0.19
N TYR A 116 -3.41 -15.59 -0.30
CA TYR A 116 -3.29 -14.66 -1.43
C TYR A 116 -3.13 -13.24 -0.91
N TRP A 117 -2.12 -12.55 -1.38
CA TRP A 117 -1.66 -11.27 -0.89
C TRP A 117 -2.20 -10.12 -1.71
N SER A 118 -2.50 -9.02 -1.03
CA SER A 118 -2.75 -7.70 -1.63
C SER A 118 -1.81 -6.66 -1.02
N ASN A 119 -1.62 -5.58 -1.73
CA ASN A 119 -1.00 -4.37 -1.20
C ASN A 119 -1.88 -3.17 -1.52
N ALA A 120 -2.11 -2.31 -0.53
CA ALA A 120 -2.86 -1.08 -0.70
C ALA A 120 -2.15 0.07 -0.01
N GLY A 121 -2.01 1.18 -0.72
CA GLY A 121 -1.42 2.42 -0.20
C GLY A 121 -2.36 3.60 -0.36
N ARG A 122 -2.41 4.46 0.65
CA ARG A 122 -3.13 5.74 0.62
C ARG A 122 -2.32 6.82 1.31
N MET A 123 -2.60 8.04 0.93
CA MET A 123 -2.11 9.23 1.62
C MET A 123 -3.28 10.12 2.01
N ALA A 124 -3.14 10.77 3.15
CA ALA A 124 -4.07 11.78 3.63
C ALA A 124 -3.30 12.95 4.25
N VAL A 125 -3.95 14.08 4.36
CA VAL A 125 -3.48 15.23 5.14
C VAL A 125 -4.39 15.35 6.36
N ILE A 126 -3.82 15.63 7.49
CA ILE A 126 -4.57 15.91 8.71
C ILE A 126 -5.04 17.36 8.68
N GLY A 127 -6.33 17.58 8.54
CA GLY A 127 -6.91 18.90 8.29
C GLY A 127 -6.90 19.28 6.81
N ASN A 128 -6.66 20.56 6.49
CA ASN A 128 -6.67 21.07 5.13
C ASN A 128 -5.28 20.96 4.48
N PRO A 129 -5.17 20.42 3.25
CA PRO A 129 -3.91 20.38 2.53
C PRO A 129 -3.44 21.78 2.13
N THR A 130 -2.15 22.02 2.13
CA THR A 130 -1.55 23.19 1.51
C THR A 130 -1.63 23.11 -0.02
N HIS A 131 -1.46 24.22 -0.70
CA HIS A 131 -1.41 24.24 -2.17
C HIS A 131 -0.28 23.35 -2.71
N GLU A 132 0.87 23.35 -2.05
CA GLU A 132 2.03 22.52 -2.41
C GLU A 132 1.73 21.02 -2.26
N GLN A 133 1.11 20.62 -1.15
CA GLN A 133 0.70 19.23 -0.92
C GLN A 133 -0.31 18.76 -1.97
N SER A 134 -1.29 19.59 -2.30
CA SER A 134 -2.28 19.30 -3.34
C SER A 134 -1.65 19.17 -4.72
N ALA A 135 -0.75 20.08 -5.09
CA ALA A 135 -0.05 20.04 -6.37
C ALA A 135 0.85 18.80 -6.50
N ALA A 136 1.57 18.43 -5.44
CA ALA A 136 2.38 17.23 -5.40
C ALA A 136 1.53 15.95 -5.56
N PHE A 137 0.37 15.90 -4.91
CA PHE A 137 -0.55 14.77 -5.04
C PHE A 137 -1.12 14.65 -6.46
N GLU A 138 -1.55 15.76 -7.07
CA GLU A 138 -2.04 15.78 -8.45
C GLU A 138 -0.97 15.32 -9.44
N ASN A 139 0.26 15.78 -9.28
CA ASN A 139 1.38 15.35 -10.11
C ASN A 139 1.63 13.85 -9.98
N ASN A 140 1.55 13.30 -8.76
CA ASN A 140 1.66 11.86 -8.54
C ASN A 140 0.53 11.08 -9.23
N LEU A 141 -0.71 11.59 -9.21
CA LEU A 141 -1.82 10.97 -9.95
C LEU A 141 -1.61 10.97 -11.45
N ARG A 142 -1.02 12.05 -12.02
CA ARG A 142 -0.67 12.11 -13.45
C ARG A 142 0.40 11.08 -13.81
N ILE A 143 1.43 10.92 -12.99
CA ILE A 143 2.48 9.90 -13.16
C ILE A 143 1.88 8.50 -13.07
N LYS A 144 1.04 8.24 -12.06
CA LYS A 144 0.33 6.97 -11.87
C LYS A 144 -0.53 6.62 -13.09
N SER A 145 -1.22 7.59 -13.69
CA SER A 145 -2.04 7.38 -14.88
C SER A 145 -1.21 6.91 -16.07
N VAL A 146 -0.01 7.45 -16.27
CA VAL A 146 0.93 7.00 -17.30
C VAL A 146 1.38 5.55 -17.00
N ALA A 147 1.74 5.25 -15.75
CA ALA A 147 2.12 3.90 -15.36
C ALA A 147 1.01 2.87 -15.69
N LEU A 148 -0.22 3.16 -15.30
CA LEU A 148 -1.37 2.27 -15.56
C LEU A 148 -1.66 2.13 -17.07
N ALA A 149 -1.45 3.18 -17.87
CA ALA A 149 -1.65 3.14 -19.31
C ALA A 149 -0.58 2.32 -20.05
N THR A 150 0.64 2.30 -19.52
CA THR A 150 1.79 1.61 -20.15
C THR A 150 1.96 0.17 -19.68
N LEU A 151 1.55 -0.17 -18.46
CA LEU A 151 1.65 -1.53 -17.88
C LEU A 151 0.59 -2.45 -18.48
N LYS A 152 0.87 -2.98 -19.66
CA LYS A 152 0.01 -3.94 -20.38
C LYS A 152 0.77 -5.21 -20.68
N SER A 153 0.04 -6.28 -20.93
CA SER A 153 0.64 -7.55 -21.37
C SER A 153 1.52 -7.33 -22.61
N GLY A 154 2.75 -7.80 -22.56
CA GLY A 154 3.75 -7.64 -23.62
C GLY A 154 4.61 -6.38 -23.54
N THR A 155 4.27 -5.40 -22.69
CA THR A 155 5.13 -4.22 -22.48
C THR A 155 6.37 -4.61 -21.68
N LYS A 156 7.54 -4.21 -22.16
CA LYS A 156 8.79 -4.43 -21.42
C LYS A 156 8.88 -3.46 -20.23
N CYS A 157 9.37 -3.94 -19.09
CA CYS A 157 9.47 -3.14 -17.88
C CYS A 157 10.30 -1.87 -18.07
N ASN A 158 11.39 -1.91 -18.85
CA ASN A 158 12.21 -0.74 -19.13
C ASN A 158 11.49 0.30 -20.00
N GLU A 159 10.64 -0.11 -20.93
CA GLU A 159 9.82 0.80 -21.75
C GLU A 159 8.76 1.50 -20.88
N ALA A 160 8.03 0.73 -20.05
CA ALA A 160 7.08 1.30 -19.12
C ALA A 160 7.75 2.27 -18.13
N PHE A 161 8.92 1.92 -17.61
CA PHE A 161 9.68 2.79 -16.70
C PHE A 161 10.14 4.07 -17.39
N ALA A 162 10.59 4.00 -18.65
CA ALA A 162 11.01 5.18 -19.42
C ALA A 162 9.88 6.19 -19.59
N GLU A 163 8.65 5.72 -19.92
CA GLU A 163 7.48 6.61 -20.06
C GLU A 163 7.09 7.27 -18.73
N VAL A 164 7.11 6.52 -17.64
CA VAL A 164 6.82 7.05 -16.30
C VAL A 164 7.87 8.09 -15.90
N LYS A 165 9.16 7.80 -16.13
CA LYS A 165 10.26 8.70 -15.83
C LYS A 165 10.20 9.99 -16.68
N LYS A 166 9.88 9.87 -17.96
CA LYS A 166 9.66 11.01 -18.85
C LYS A 166 8.57 11.91 -18.29
N LYS A 167 7.43 11.32 -17.85
CA LYS A 167 6.34 12.11 -17.28
C LYS A 167 6.74 12.82 -15.99
N ALA A 168 7.52 12.20 -15.13
CA ALA A 168 8.05 12.83 -13.92
C ALA A 168 8.91 14.08 -14.28
N TYR A 169 9.83 13.94 -15.23
CA TYR A 169 10.66 15.07 -15.69
C TYR A 169 9.83 16.21 -16.31
N GLU A 170 8.78 15.91 -17.09
CA GLU A 170 7.87 16.93 -17.64
C GLU A 170 7.16 17.73 -16.53
N LEU A 171 6.98 17.13 -15.37
CA LEU A 171 6.36 17.76 -14.20
C LEU A 171 7.36 18.39 -13.23
N GLY A 172 8.66 18.35 -13.56
CA GLY A 172 9.72 18.93 -12.74
C GLY A 172 10.11 18.08 -11.51
N ILE A 173 9.85 16.77 -11.58
CA ILE A 173 10.11 15.81 -10.50
C ILE A 173 11.28 14.90 -10.88
#